data_b6cc23777c9a4d9ac88e71c4ba015c56
#
_entry.id   b6cc23777c9a4d9ac88e71c4ba015c56
#
_cell.length_a   1.000
_cell.length_b   1.000
_cell.length_c   1.000
_cell.angle_alpha   90.00
_cell.angle_beta   90.00
_cell.angle_gamma   90.00
#
_symmetry.space_group_name_H-M   'P 1'
#
loop_
_entity.id
_entity.type
_entity.pdbx_description
1 polymer ?
#
loop_
_entity_poly.entity_id
_entity_poly.type
_entity_poly.pdbx_seq_one_letter_code
_entity_poly.pdbx_strand_id
1 'polypeptide(L)'
;MSSITIRRCCIGEGRPKVIVPIVERTEAAILQKAAAFSTSSADCVEWRADWFADALDADALSRCLRGLRAALGEKLLLVTFRTQAEGGEAALTADQYAAFCAAVCASGCADLLDIEFFSAGERLPQWIATAHAAGVKVVCSSHDFQKTPPRAELVERMLRMQQAGADLPKLAVMPTCRTDVLELLAATVEMADHHLETPVITMSMGALGAVSRLCGEAFGSAMTFANPGTASAPGQVPLDVVDTVLDSLRLS
;
A
#
# COMPACT_ATOMS: atom_id res chain seq x y z
N MET A 1 1.04 -15.59 12.37
CA MET A 1 0.68 -14.43 11.53
C MET A 1 -0.50 -14.80 10.63
N SER A 2 -1.40 -13.87 10.37
CA SER A 2 -2.49 -14.05 9.41
C SER A 2 -1.99 -13.90 7.97
N SER A 3 -2.70 -14.50 7.01
CA SER A 3 -2.38 -14.39 5.60
C SER A 3 -3.63 -14.23 4.74
N ILE A 4 -3.47 -13.62 3.58
CA ILE A 4 -4.52 -13.46 2.57
C ILE A 4 -3.98 -13.82 1.20
N THR A 5 -4.72 -14.63 0.45
CA THR A 5 -4.35 -15.00 -0.92
C THR A 5 -5.16 -14.18 -1.92
N ILE A 6 -4.47 -13.47 -2.80
CA ILE A 6 -5.03 -12.70 -3.89
C ILE A 6 -4.38 -13.21 -5.18
N ARG A 7 -5.17 -13.68 -6.15
CA ARG A 7 -4.66 -14.41 -7.32
C ARG A 7 -3.76 -15.58 -6.87
N ARG A 8 -2.48 -15.55 -7.20
CA ARG A 8 -1.48 -16.57 -6.81
C ARG A 8 -0.50 -16.07 -5.74
N CYS A 9 -0.74 -14.89 -5.18
CA CYS A 9 0.14 -14.26 -4.21
C CYS A 9 -0.44 -14.42 -2.80
N CYS A 10 0.29 -15.11 -1.92
CA CYS A 10 -0.03 -15.21 -0.51
C CYS A 10 0.69 -14.10 0.26
N ILE A 11 -0.04 -13.13 0.78
CA ILE A 11 0.45 -11.98 1.56
C ILE A 11 0.33 -12.33 3.04
N GLY A 12 1.41 -12.16 3.81
CA GLY A 12 1.46 -12.49 5.25
C GLY A 12 2.14 -13.82 5.56
N GLU A 13 2.56 -14.56 4.52
CA GLU A 13 3.36 -15.78 4.66
C GLU A 13 4.72 -15.64 4.00
N GLY A 14 5.78 -16.11 4.71
CA GLY A 14 7.17 -16.05 4.27
C GLY A 14 7.66 -14.59 4.12
N ARG A 15 8.58 -14.36 3.18
CA ARG A 15 9.13 -13.02 2.99
C ARG A 15 8.02 -12.01 2.63
N PRO A 16 8.13 -10.75 3.09
CA PRO A 16 7.21 -9.68 2.71
C PRO A 16 7.11 -9.54 1.19
N LYS A 17 5.88 -9.32 0.68
CA LYS A 17 5.68 -9.08 -0.75
C LYS A 17 6.14 -7.67 -1.12
N VAL A 18 6.84 -7.56 -2.24
CA VAL A 18 7.46 -6.31 -2.66
C VAL A 18 6.54 -5.55 -3.61
N ILE A 19 6.28 -4.29 -3.27
CA ILE A 19 5.47 -3.35 -4.07
C ILE A 19 6.40 -2.36 -4.76
N VAL A 20 6.19 -2.11 -6.05
CA VAL A 20 6.84 -1.03 -6.80
C VAL A 20 5.80 -0.01 -7.29
N PRO A 21 6.02 1.30 -7.07
CA PRO A 21 5.06 2.34 -7.46
C PRO A 21 5.28 2.81 -8.90
N ILE A 22 4.16 3.13 -9.58
CA ILE A 22 4.12 3.92 -10.83
C ILE A 22 3.65 5.33 -10.46
N VAL A 23 4.50 6.32 -10.71
CA VAL A 23 4.29 7.75 -10.41
C VAL A 23 4.44 8.59 -11.70
N GLU A 24 3.65 8.27 -12.71
CA GLU A 24 3.70 8.91 -14.02
C GLU A 24 2.44 9.77 -14.28
N ARG A 25 2.58 10.81 -15.13
CA ARG A 25 1.53 11.80 -15.35
C ARG A 25 0.63 11.51 -16.56
N THR A 26 1.08 10.68 -17.50
CA THR A 26 0.35 10.37 -18.74
C THR A 26 0.07 8.89 -18.87
N GLU A 27 -1.05 8.54 -19.50
CA GLU A 27 -1.44 7.15 -19.75
C GLU A 27 -0.32 6.36 -20.46
N ALA A 28 0.31 6.95 -21.47
CA ALA A 28 1.40 6.28 -22.20
C ALA A 28 2.61 5.94 -21.31
N ALA A 29 3.04 6.88 -20.44
CA ALA A 29 4.14 6.64 -19.51
C ALA A 29 3.76 5.63 -18.42
N ILE A 30 2.53 5.67 -17.92
CA ILE A 30 1.99 4.70 -16.96
C ILE A 30 2.05 3.28 -17.54
N LEU A 31 1.53 3.09 -18.76
CA LEU A 31 1.51 1.78 -19.40
C LEU A 31 2.91 1.28 -19.79
N GLN A 32 3.81 2.18 -20.18
CA GLN A 32 5.21 1.84 -20.42
C GLN A 32 5.90 1.31 -19.13
N LYS A 33 5.67 1.96 -17.99
CA LYS A 33 6.19 1.49 -16.69
C LYS A 33 5.56 0.17 -16.27
N ALA A 34 4.24 0.00 -16.46
CA ALA A 34 3.57 -1.24 -16.16
C ALA A 34 4.14 -2.42 -16.96
N ALA A 35 4.38 -2.23 -18.27
CA ALA A 35 5.02 -3.23 -19.12
C ALA A 35 6.43 -3.59 -18.63
N ALA A 36 7.24 -2.60 -18.21
CA ALA A 36 8.57 -2.85 -17.64
C ALA A 36 8.50 -3.62 -16.31
N PHE A 37 7.49 -3.34 -15.45
CA PHE A 37 7.34 -3.99 -14.16
C PHE A 37 6.70 -5.38 -14.26
N SER A 38 6.04 -5.72 -15.36
CA SER A 38 5.42 -7.04 -15.56
C SER A 38 6.40 -8.20 -15.41
N THR A 39 7.66 -7.99 -15.77
CA THR A 39 8.76 -8.99 -15.71
C THR A 39 9.71 -8.77 -14.54
N SER A 40 9.50 -7.74 -13.70
CA SER A 40 10.33 -7.49 -12.51
C SER A 40 10.11 -8.54 -11.42
N SER A 41 10.97 -8.58 -10.42
CA SER A 41 10.83 -9.43 -9.23
C SER A 41 9.73 -8.97 -8.27
N ALA A 42 9.18 -7.76 -8.43
CA ALA A 42 8.12 -7.24 -7.59
C ALA A 42 6.86 -8.13 -7.64
N ASP A 43 6.21 -8.32 -6.49
CA ASP A 43 4.97 -9.10 -6.38
C ASP A 43 3.72 -8.28 -6.74
N CYS A 44 3.77 -6.98 -6.47
CA CYS A 44 2.67 -6.04 -6.65
C CYS A 44 3.15 -4.74 -7.31
N VAL A 45 2.34 -4.19 -8.17
CA VAL A 45 2.53 -2.85 -8.73
C VAL A 45 1.47 -1.93 -8.15
N GLU A 46 1.91 -0.85 -7.49
CA GLU A 46 1.03 0.22 -7.04
C GLU A 46 0.92 1.27 -8.14
N TRP A 47 -0.28 1.55 -8.62
CA TRP A 47 -0.50 2.72 -9.46
C TRP A 47 -0.92 3.91 -8.59
N ARG A 48 -0.09 4.95 -8.54
CA ARG A 48 -0.33 6.24 -7.88
C ARG A 48 -1.14 7.14 -8.80
N ALA A 49 -2.47 6.97 -8.76
CA ALA A 49 -3.41 7.69 -9.62
C ALA A 49 -3.44 9.21 -9.36
N ASP A 50 -3.03 9.66 -8.18
CA ASP A 50 -2.91 11.08 -7.84
C ASP A 50 -1.87 11.84 -8.70
N TRP A 51 -0.93 11.13 -9.35
CA TRP A 51 0.01 11.70 -10.31
C TRP A 51 -0.58 11.82 -11.72
N PHE A 52 -1.60 11.01 -12.05
CA PHE A 52 -2.20 11.00 -13.37
C PHE A 52 -3.05 12.25 -13.59
N ALA A 53 -2.75 13.02 -14.66
CA ALA A 53 -3.40 14.30 -14.92
C ALA A 53 -4.94 14.19 -15.08
N ASP A 54 -5.39 13.07 -15.65
CA ASP A 54 -6.80 12.81 -15.95
C ASP A 54 -7.45 11.77 -15.00
N ALA A 55 -6.95 11.65 -13.77
CA ALA A 55 -7.40 10.63 -12.81
C ALA A 55 -8.89 10.76 -12.43
N LEU A 56 -9.49 11.93 -12.60
CA LEU A 56 -10.90 12.22 -12.30
C LEU A 56 -11.79 12.21 -13.55
N ASP A 57 -11.22 12.05 -14.73
CA ASP A 57 -12.00 11.78 -15.96
C ASP A 57 -12.32 10.27 -16.00
N ALA A 58 -13.61 9.94 -16.00
CA ALA A 58 -14.07 8.56 -15.87
C ALA A 58 -13.63 7.68 -17.07
N ASP A 59 -13.59 8.24 -18.28
CA ASP A 59 -13.17 7.51 -19.46
C ASP A 59 -11.67 7.28 -19.49
N ALA A 60 -10.88 8.30 -19.14
CA ALA A 60 -9.43 8.19 -19.03
C ALA A 60 -9.01 7.22 -17.92
N LEU A 61 -9.64 7.31 -16.74
CA LEU A 61 -9.43 6.39 -15.62
C LEU A 61 -9.70 4.94 -16.05
N SER A 62 -10.86 4.71 -16.69
CA SER A 62 -11.25 3.37 -17.16
C SER A 62 -10.30 2.81 -18.23
N ARG A 63 -9.86 3.63 -19.19
CA ARG A 63 -8.86 3.21 -20.20
C ARG A 63 -7.53 2.84 -19.54
N CYS A 64 -7.04 3.71 -18.64
CA CYS A 64 -5.78 3.48 -17.94
C CYS A 64 -5.80 2.19 -17.10
N LEU A 65 -6.89 1.94 -16.34
CA LEU A 65 -7.05 0.72 -15.54
C LEU A 65 -7.05 -0.54 -16.41
N ARG A 66 -7.77 -0.55 -17.54
CA ARG A 66 -7.76 -1.68 -18.48
C ARG A 66 -6.36 -1.90 -19.08
N GLY A 67 -5.68 -0.82 -19.46
CA GLY A 67 -4.32 -0.88 -19.98
C GLY A 67 -3.33 -1.43 -18.96
N LEU A 68 -3.40 -0.97 -17.69
CA LEU A 68 -2.61 -1.48 -16.58
C LEU A 68 -2.83 -2.97 -16.36
N ARG A 69 -4.08 -3.41 -16.29
CA ARG A 69 -4.40 -4.83 -16.11
C ARG A 69 -3.87 -5.69 -17.25
N ALA A 70 -4.01 -5.22 -18.50
CA ALA A 70 -3.48 -5.94 -19.67
C ALA A 70 -1.95 -6.03 -19.65
N ALA A 71 -1.26 -4.95 -19.27
CA ALA A 71 0.20 -4.91 -19.22
C ALA A 71 0.77 -5.78 -18.09
N LEU A 72 0.12 -5.79 -16.91
CA LEU A 72 0.61 -6.47 -15.70
C LEU A 72 0.27 -7.98 -15.67
N GLY A 73 -0.69 -8.44 -16.46
CA GLY A 73 -1.10 -9.86 -16.48
C GLY A 73 -1.53 -10.37 -15.11
N GLU A 74 -0.79 -11.30 -14.53
CA GLU A 74 -1.10 -11.92 -13.23
C GLU A 74 -0.51 -11.19 -12.01
N LYS A 75 0.33 -10.16 -12.20
CA LYS A 75 0.85 -9.37 -11.09
C LYS A 75 -0.28 -8.64 -10.36
N LEU A 76 -0.15 -8.48 -9.04
CA LEU A 76 -1.10 -7.71 -8.26
C LEU A 76 -1.07 -6.23 -8.68
N LEU A 77 -2.25 -5.66 -8.87
CA LEU A 77 -2.45 -4.23 -9.10
C LEU A 77 -3.13 -3.61 -7.88
N LEU A 78 -2.35 -2.80 -7.16
CA LEU A 78 -2.85 -1.91 -6.11
C LEU A 78 -3.11 -0.54 -6.74
N VAL A 79 -4.33 -0.03 -6.61
CA VAL A 79 -4.69 1.31 -7.06
C VAL A 79 -4.76 2.24 -5.86
N THR A 80 -3.99 3.33 -5.91
CA THR A 80 -3.89 4.31 -4.82
C THR A 80 -4.14 5.71 -5.36
N PHE A 81 -5.09 6.44 -4.77
CA PHE A 81 -5.14 7.89 -4.86
C PHE A 81 -4.69 8.47 -3.53
N ARG A 82 -3.43 8.88 -3.45
CA ARG A 82 -2.91 9.54 -2.24
C ARG A 82 -3.35 10.99 -2.25
N THR A 83 -4.10 11.38 -1.20
CA THR A 83 -4.53 12.77 -1.07
C THR A 83 -3.39 13.67 -0.61
N GLN A 84 -3.50 14.96 -0.90
CA GLN A 84 -2.51 15.94 -0.45
C GLN A 84 -2.39 15.98 1.09
N ALA A 85 -3.45 15.67 1.82
CA ALA A 85 -3.43 15.58 3.28
C ALA A 85 -2.49 14.49 3.80
N GLU A 86 -2.29 13.42 3.03
CA GLU A 86 -1.36 12.32 3.34
C GLU A 86 -0.15 12.27 2.38
N GLY A 87 0.28 13.43 1.85
CA GLY A 87 1.52 13.58 1.09
C GLY A 87 1.41 13.23 -0.40
N GLY A 88 0.22 13.24 -0.98
CA GLY A 88 -0.02 13.06 -2.41
C GLY A 88 -0.02 14.37 -3.20
N GLU A 89 -0.24 14.26 -4.51
CA GLU A 89 -0.14 15.35 -5.47
C GLU A 89 -1.41 16.24 -5.52
N ALA A 90 -2.59 15.69 -5.19
CA ALA A 90 -3.86 16.39 -5.35
C ALA A 90 -4.77 16.28 -4.14
N ALA A 91 -5.53 17.35 -3.90
CA ALA A 91 -6.61 17.35 -2.93
C ALA A 91 -7.91 16.86 -3.58
N LEU A 92 -8.67 16.02 -2.87
CA LEU A 92 -10.02 15.62 -3.26
C LEU A 92 -11.02 16.01 -2.18
N THR A 93 -12.24 16.35 -2.61
CA THR A 93 -13.38 16.31 -1.69
C THR A 93 -13.69 14.84 -1.35
N ALA A 94 -14.36 14.63 -0.21
CA ALA A 94 -14.74 13.29 0.20
C ALA A 94 -15.64 12.59 -0.85
N ASP A 95 -16.47 13.34 -1.58
CA ASP A 95 -17.34 12.78 -2.63
C ASP A 95 -16.57 12.44 -3.91
N GLN A 96 -15.56 13.24 -4.29
CA GLN A 96 -14.66 12.90 -5.39
C GLN A 96 -13.84 11.65 -5.07
N TYR A 97 -13.35 11.52 -3.84
CA TYR A 97 -12.61 10.34 -3.41
C TYR A 97 -13.50 9.08 -3.42
N ALA A 98 -14.74 9.19 -2.91
CA ALA A 98 -15.71 8.10 -2.97
C ALA A 98 -16.03 7.69 -4.42
N ALA A 99 -16.23 8.66 -5.31
CA ALA A 99 -16.50 8.41 -6.73
C ALA A 99 -15.31 7.72 -7.42
N PHE A 100 -14.07 8.16 -7.13
CA PHE A 100 -12.85 7.50 -7.62
C PHE A 100 -12.79 6.05 -7.15
N CYS A 101 -12.95 5.78 -5.85
CA CYS A 101 -12.94 4.43 -5.31
C CYS A 101 -14.01 3.53 -5.95
N ALA A 102 -15.22 4.05 -6.11
CA ALA A 102 -16.32 3.32 -6.77
C ALA A 102 -16.01 3.00 -8.24
N ALA A 103 -15.41 3.96 -8.99
CA ALA A 103 -15.02 3.75 -10.37
C ALA A 103 -13.91 2.70 -10.51
N VAL A 104 -12.91 2.71 -9.61
CA VAL A 104 -11.88 1.66 -9.56
C VAL A 104 -12.50 0.29 -9.32
N CYS A 105 -13.40 0.16 -8.34
CA CYS A 105 -14.10 -1.08 -8.04
C CYS A 105 -14.91 -1.58 -9.24
N ALA A 106 -15.67 -0.70 -9.88
CA ALA A 106 -16.51 -1.02 -11.04
C ALA A 106 -15.70 -1.45 -12.27
N SER A 107 -14.41 -1.07 -12.36
CA SER A 107 -13.55 -1.42 -13.50
C SER A 107 -13.27 -2.91 -13.62
N GLY A 108 -13.29 -3.67 -12.51
CA GLY A 108 -12.88 -5.07 -12.43
C GLY A 108 -11.38 -5.31 -12.70
N CYS A 109 -10.57 -4.25 -12.72
CA CYS A 109 -9.15 -4.33 -13.08
C CYS A 109 -8.20 -4.38 -11.88
N ALA A 110 -8.58 -3.78 -10.75
CA ALA A 110 -7.78 -3.72 -9.54
C ALA A 110 -7.92 -4.99 -8.70
N ASP A 111 -6.82 -5.44 -8.10
CA ASP A 111 -6.83 -6.50 -7.09
C ASP A 111 -6.94 -5.90 -5.69
N LEU A 112 -6.32 -4.74 -5.49
CA LEU A 112 -6.24 -4.00 -4.24
C LEU A 112 -6.60 -2.53 -4.49
N LEU A 113 -7.30 -1.92 -3.53
CA LEU A 113 -7.59 -0.49 -3.49
C LEU A 113 -7.06 0.08 -2.17
N ASP A 114 -6.25 1.14 -2.24
CA ASP A 114 -5.83 1.90 -1.05
C ASP A 114 -6.95 2.90 -0.67
N ILE A 115 -7.42 2.83 0.57
CA ILE A 115 -8.39 3.76 1.14
C ILE A 115 -7.77 4.40 2.39
N GLU A 116 -7.64 5.72 2.39
CA GLU A 116 -7.08 6.46 3.52
C GLU A 116 -8.05 6.47 4.70
N PHE A 117 -7.56 6.04 5.86
CA PHE A 117 -8.33 5.91 7.10
C PHE A 117 -9.00 7.21 7.53
N PHE A 118 -8.23 8.30 7.54
CA PHE A 118 -8.75 9.60 7.98
C PHE A 118 -9.60 10.29 6.92
N SER A 119 -9.24 10.18 5.64
CA SER A 119 -10.01 10.77 4.54
C SER A 119 -11.37 10.12 4.35
N ALA A 120 -11.49 8.81 4.59
CA ALA A 120 -12.77 8.10 4.55
C ALA A 120 -13.62 8.38 5.79
N GLY A 121 -13.01 8.56 6.97
CA GLY A 121 -13.69 8.84 8.22
C GLY A 121 -14.78 7.81 8.54
N GLU A 122 -15.96 8.27 8.92
CA GLU A 122 -17.11 7.43 9.27
C GLU A 122 -17.65 6.60 8.07
N ARG A 123 -17.32 6.99 6.84
CA ARG A 123 -17.72 6.28 5.62
C ARG A 123 -16.86 5.07 5.28
N LEU A 124 -15.74 4.88 5.99
CA LEU A 124 -14.77 3.80 5.72
C LEU A 124 -15.41 2.41 5.62
N PRO A 125 -16.27 1.94 6.56
CA PRO A 125 -16.87 0.63 6.45
C PRO A 125 -17.73 0.44 5.18
N GLN A 126 -18.44 1.49 4.77
CA GLN A 126 -19.26 1.48 3.57
C GLN A 126 -18.40 1.36 2.31
N TRP A 127 -17.28 2.09 2.24
CA TRP A 127 -16.38 2.04 1.08
C TRP A 127 -15.67 0.69 0.98
N ILE A 128 -15.26 0.11 2.10
CA ILE A 128 -14.71 -1.24 2.16
C ILE A 128 -15.74 -2.27 1.67
N ALA A 129 -16.98 -2.19 2.13
CA ALA A 129 -18.06 -3.09 1.69
C ALA A 129 -18.31 -2.98 0.17
N THR A 130 -18.22 -1.77 -0.40
CA THR A 130 -18.33 -1.54 -1.84
C THR A 130 -17.19 -2.21 -2.62
N ALA A 131 -15.95 -2.10 -2.11
CA ALA A 131 -14.78 -2.76 -2.71
C ALA A 131 -14.92 -4.29 -2.65
N HIS A 132 -15.31 -4.84 -1.51
CA HIS A 132 -15.52 -6.28 -1.31
C HIS A 132 -16.62 -6.82 -2.22
N ALA A 133 -17.73 -6.08 -2.40
CA ALA A 133 -18.81 -6.48 -3.32
C ALA A 133 -18.34 -6.55 -4.78
N ALA A 134 -17.30 -5.79 -5.14
CA ALA A 134 -16.66 -5.85 -6.45
C ALA A 134 -15.50 -6.86 -6.53
N GLY A 135 -15.21 -7.61 -5.46
CA GLY A 135 -14.11 -8.56 -5.39
C GLY A 135 -12.73 -7.93 -5.19
N VAL A 136 -12.67 -6.63 -4.87
CA VAL A 136 -11.42 -5.89 -4.63
C VAL A 136 -11.09 -5.91 -3.14
N LYS A 137 -9.83 -6.21 -2.79
CA LYS A 137 -9.33 -6.18 -1.43
C LYS A 137 -8.86 -4.78 -1.03
N VAL A 138 -8.93 -4.43 0.25
CA VAL A 138 -8.67 -3.07 0.73
C VAL A 138 -7.40 -3.01 1.57
N VAL A 139 -6.47 -2.18 1.11
CA VAL A 139 -5.40 -1.61 1.94
C VAL A 139 -5.95 -0.36 2.61
N CYS A 140 -6.20 -0.39 3.92
CA CYS A 140 -6.59 0.81 4.66
C CYS A 140 -5.35 1.49 5.21
N SER A 141 -5.05 2.70 4.73
CA SER A 141 -3.77 3.35 4.97
C SER A 141 -3.87 4.61 5.83
N SER A 142 -2.78 4.90 6.55
CA SER A 142 -2.57 6.18 7.23
C SER A 142 -1.09 6.55 7.17
N HIS A 143 -0.82 7.81 6.82
CA HIS A 143 0.54 8.36 6.67
C HIS A 143 0.71 9.56 7.61
N ASP A 144 1.76 9.54 8.44
CA ASP A 144 2.18 10.68 9.24
C ASP A 144 3.60 11.08 8.83
N PHE A 145 3.73 12.20 8.12
CA PHE A 145 5.01 12.70 7.63
C PHE A 145 5.77 13.55 8.65
N GLN A 146 5.23 13.75 9.86
CA GLN A 146 5.80 14.65 10.85
C GLN A 146 6.38 13.90 12.05
N LYS A 147 5.75 12.78 12.46
CA LYS A 147 6.11 12.05 13.67
C LYS A 147 5.78 10.56 13.59
N THR A 148 6.27 9.82 14.56
CA THR A 148 5.81 8.48 14.92
C THR A 148 4.97 8.57 16.18
N PRO A 149 3.66 8.28 16.14
CA PRO A 149 2.82 8.20 17.34
C PRO A 149 3.32 7.12 18.31
N PRO A 150 2.95 7.18 19.61
CA PRO A 150 3.23 6.13 20.57
C PRO A 150 2.68 4.77 20.12
N ARG A 151 3.34 3.67 20.49
CA ARG A 151 2.97 2.29 20.12
C ARG A 151 1.47 2.00 20.32
N ALA A 152 0.91 2.36 21.47
CA ALA A 152 -0.50 2.11 21.76
C ALA A 152 -1.45 2.78 20.75
N GLU A 153 -1.12 3.99 20.28
CA GLU A 153 -1.90 4.68 19.25
C GLU A 153 -1.74 4.03 17.88
N LEU A 154 -0.54 3.54 17.53
CA LEU A 154 -0.30 2.81 16.29
C LEU A 154 -1.10 1.51 16.25
N VAL A 155 -1.09 0.74 17.33
CA VAL A 155 -1.87 -0.50 17.47
C VAL A 155 -3.37 -0.21 17.39
N GLU A 156 -3.87 0.75 18.19
CA GLU A 156 -5.29 1.14 18.17
C GLU A 156 -5.74 1.54 16.74
N ARG A 157 -4.93 2.30 16.02
CA ARG A 157 -5.24 2.72 14.66
C ARG A 157 -5.39 1.52 13.72
N MET A 158 -4.47 0.55 13.77
CA MET A 158 -4.55 -0.68 12.97
C MET A 158 -5.75 -1.55 13.36
N LEU A 159 -6.06 -1.66 14.65
CA LEU A 159 -7.25 -2.37 15.13
C LEU A 159 -8.55 -1.74 14.62
N ARG A 160 -8.64 -0.42 14.60
CA ARG A 160 -9.80 0.28 14.04
C ARG A 160 -9.94 0.07 12.53
N MET A 161 -8.84 -0.04 11.80
CA MET A 161 -8.85 -0.41 10.38
C MET A 161 -9.36 -1.85 10.18
N GLN A 162 -8.91 -2.82 11.01
CA GLN A 162 -9.41 -4.20 11.00
C GLN A 162 -10.91 -4.24 11.32
N GLN A 163 -11.35 -3.55 12.37
CA GLN A 163 -12.76 -3.48 12.76
C GLN A 163 -13.65 -2.87 11.68
N ALA A 164 -13.12 -1.95 10.87
CA ALA A 164 -13.83 -1.41 9.71
C ALA A 164 -13.91 -2.39 8.54
N GLY A 165 -13.19 -3.51 8.59
CA GLY A 165 -13.19 -4.57 7.57
C GLY A 165 -12.00 -4.53 6.62
N ALA A 166 -10.95 -3.74 6.88
CA ALA A 166 -9.76 -3.68 6.03
C ALA A 166 -9.06 -5.05 5.94
N ASP A 167 -8.66 -5.44 4.73
CA ASP A 167 -7.90 -6.68 4.51
C ASP A 167 -6.42 -6.52 4.88
N LEU A 168 -5.88 -5.29 4.74
CA LEU A 168 -4.48 -4.94 4.98
C LEU A 168 -4.39 -3.55 5.63
N PRO A 169 -4.45 -3.43 6.96
CA PRO A 169 -4.11 -2.19 7.66
C PRO A 169 -2.67 -1.76 7.33
N LYS A 170 -2.49 -0.48 6.99
CA LYS A 170 -1.20 0.07 6.57
C LYS A 170 -0.84 1.34 7.32
N LEU A 171 0.34 1.37 7.94
CA LEU A 171 0.90 2.56 8.57
C LEU A 171 2.26 2.95 7.96
N ALA A 172 2.41 4.23 7.63
CA ALA A 172 3.68 4.83 7.28
C ALA A 172 3.92 6.06 8.17
N VAL A 173 4.96 6.05 8.98
CA VAL A 173 5.22 7.11 9.98
C VAL A 173 6.64 7.66 9.84
N MET A 174 6.85 8.91 10.23
CA MET A 174 8.14 9.58 10.14
C MET A 174 8.86 9.50 11.49
N PRO A 175 10.01 8.82 11.58
CA PRO A 175 10.80 8.80 12.80
C PRO A 175 11.58 10.11 12.95
N THR A 176 11.61 10.66 14.15
CA THR A 176 12.44 11.79 14.55
C THR A 176 13.70 11.32 15.31
N CYS A 177 13.66 10.11 15.87
CA CYS A 177 14.75 9.47 16.60
C CYS A 177 14.73 7.94 16.43
N ARG A 178 15.78 7.27 16.92
CA ARG A 178 15.87 5.79 16.83
C ARG A 178 14.77 5.06 17.60
N THR A 179 14.31 5.63 18.70
CA THR A 179 13.22 5.07 19.49
C THR A 179 11.92 5.01 18.71
N ASP A 180 11.65 5.98 17.84
CA ASP A 180 10.46 5.99 16.98
C ASP A 180 10.41 4.77 16.04
N VAL A 181 11.57 4.35 15.53
CA VAL A 181 11.65 3.14 14.71
C VAL A 181 11.33 1.89 15.54
N LEU A 182 11.81 1.83 16.78
CA LEU A 182 11.51 0.72 17.70
C LEU A 182 10.03 0.70 18.09
N GLU A 183 9.40 1.85 18.31
CA GLU A 183 7.95 1.95 18.59
C GLU A 183 7.11 1.37 17.44
N LEU A 184 7.45 1.70 16.18
CA LEU A 184 6.76 1.12 15.03
C LEU A 184 6.98 -0.38 14.93
N LEU A 185 8.21 -0.86 15.07
CA LEU A 185 8.52 -2.28 15.02
C LEU A 185 7.81 -3.06 16.14
N ALA A 186 7.77 -2.50 17.36
CA ALA A 186 7.05 -3.10 18.49
C ALA A 186 5.53 -3.14 18.24
N ALA A 187 4.94 -2.09 17.65
CA ALA A 187 3.54 -2.10 17.24
C ALA A 187 3.26 -3.17 16.18
N THR A 188 4.19 -3.35 15.23
CA THR A 188 4.08 -4.36 14.17
C THR A 188 4.08 -5.77 14.75
N VAL A 189 5.01 -6.07 15.67
CA VAL A 189 5.08 -7.36 16.38
C VAL A 189 3.80 -7.60 17.17
N GLU A 190 3.31 -6.61 17.91
CA GLU A 190 2.07 -6.73 18.68
C GLU A 190 0.88 -7.11 17.79
N MET A 191 0.74 -6.47 16.62
CA MET A 191 -0.29 -6.84 15.65
C MET A 191 -0.10 -8.25 15.10
N ALA A 192 1.12 -8.60 14.72
CA ALA A 192 1.43 -9.90 14.11
C ALA A 192 1.28 -11.09 15.07
N ASP A 193 1.48 -10.88 16.37
CA ASP A 193 1.44 -11.95 17.38
C ASP A 193 0.10 -12.06 18.11
N HIS A 194 -0.60 -10.92 18.30
CA HIS A 194 -1.78 -10.86 19.17
C HIS A 194 -3.08 -10.45 18.48
N HIS A 195 -3.02 -9.92 17.23
CA HIS A 195 -4.20 -9.43 16.49
C HIS A 195 -4.24 -10.03 15.08
N LEU A 196 -4.57 -11.32 15.03
CA LEU A 196 -4.39 -12.19 13.86
C LEU A 196 -5.55 -12.15 12.83
N GLU A 197 -6.43 -11.14 12.89
CA GLU A 197 -7.55 -11.03 11.96
C GLU A 197 -7.09 -10.78 10.52
N THR A 198 -6.10 -9.92 10.34
CA THR A 198 -5.53 -9.59 9.01
C THR A 198 -4.03 -9.33 9.10
N PRO A 199 -3.25 -9.59 8.01
CA PRO A 199 -1.86 -9.16 7.96
C PRO A 199 -1.77 -7.63 7.90
N VAL A 200 -0.67 -7.07 8.40
CA VAL A 200 -0.44 -5.62 8.44
C VAL A 200 0.74 -5.20 7.56
N ILE A 201 0.71 -3.94 7.12
CA ILE A 201 1.81 -3.30 6.37
C ILE A 201 2.31 -2.11 7.18
N THR A 202 3.55 -2.14 7.62
CA THR A 202 4.10 -1.05 8.42
C THR A 202 5.46 -0.61 7.90
N MET A 203 5.71 0.70 7.97
CA MET A 203 7.02 1.24 7.60
C MET A 203 7.32 2.55 8.33
N SER A 204 8.55 2.67 8.78
CA SER A 204 9.15 3.92 9.21
C SER A 204 9.82 4.58 8.01
N MET A 205 9.51 5.86 7.77
CA MET A 205 9.96 6.60 6.59
C MET A 205 11.36 7.20 6.78
N GLY A 206 11.90 7.79 5.72
CA GLY A 206 13.22 8.42 5.74
C GLY A 206 14.37 7.42 5.90
N ALA A 207 15.61 7.95 5.91
CA ALA A 207 16.81 7.13 5.99
C ALA A 207 16.91 6.37 7.33
N LEU A 208 16.47 7.00 8.42
CA LEU A 208 16.51 6.39 9.75
C LEU A 208 15.57 5.18 9.85
N GLY A 209 14.43 5.24 9.17
CA GLY A 209 13.41 4.19 9.15
C GLY A 209 13.63 3.10 8.10
N ALA A 210 14.62 3.23 7.19
CA ALA A 210 14.81 2.33 6.06
C ALA A 210 14.94 0.84 6.48
N VAL A 211 15.50 0.56 7.66
CA VAL A 211 15.61 -0.80 8.20
C VAL A 211 14.26 -1.49 8.34
N SER A 212 13.18 -0.77 8.68
CA SER A 212 11.83 -1.34 8.82
C SER A 212 11.27 -1.92 7.51
N ARG A 213 11.79 -1.47 6.36
CA ARG A 213 11.40 -1.97 5.03
C ARG A 213 12.09 -3.29 4.66
N LEU A 214 13.17 -3.63 5.36
CA LEU A 214 14.06 -4.75 5.04
C LEU A 214 13.93 -5.93 6.02
N CYS A 215 13.26 -5.74 7.15
CA CYS A 215 13.14 -6.75 8.21
C CYS A 215 11.69 -7.20 8.45
N GLY A 216 10.80 -7.01 7.47
CA GLY A 216 9.37 -7.25 7.65
C GLY A 216 9.01 -8.68 8.06
N GLU A 217 9.70 -9.71 7.55
CA GLU A 217 9.45 -11.10 7.94
C GLU A 217 9.73 -11.34 9.45
N ALA A 218 10.80 -10.73 9.97
CA ALA A 218 11.17 -10.86 11.38
C ALA A 218 10.23 -10.11 12.33
N PHE A 219 9.56 -9.06 11.86
CA PHE A 219 8.70 -8.22 12.70
C PHE A 219 7.22 -8.29 12.36
N GLY A 220 6.83 -9.01 11.30
CA GLY A 220 5.43 -9.25 10.97
C GLY A 220 4.80 -8.27 9.96
N SER A 221 5.58 -7.43 9.26
CA SER A 221 5.05 -6.63 8.15
C SER A 221 4.95 -7.45 6.87
N ALA A 222 3.73 -7.60 6.34
CA ALA A 222 3.44 -8.50 5.24
C ALA A 222 3.88 -8.01 3.85
N MET A 223 4.08 -6.70 3.68
CA MET A 223 4.52 -6.10 2.42
C MET A 223 5.49 -4.95 2.66
N THR A 224 6.32 -4.67 1.66
CA THR A 224 7.24 -3.54 1.67
C THR A 224 7.27 -2.82 0.33
N PHE A 225 7.64 -1.54 0.33
CA PHE A 225 7.73 -0.71 -0.87
C PHE A 225 9.19 -0.52 -1.28
N ALA A 226 9.51 -0.93 -2.50
CA ALA A 226 10.81 -0.74 -3.11
C ALA A 226 10.81 0.42 -4.12
N ASN A 227 11.99 0.98 -4.36
CA ASN A 227 12.22 1.99 -5.39
C ASN A 227 12.64 1.29 -6.70
N PRO A 228 11.83 1.40 -7.76
CA PRO A 228 12.18 0.82 -9.07
C PRO A 228 13.03 1.73 -9.97
N GLY A 229 13.68 2.75 -9.38
CA GLY A 229 14.47 3.78 -10.08
C GLY A 229 14.09 5.20 -9.69
N THR A 230 12.80 5.46 -9.39
CA THR A 230 12.32 6.76 -8.86
C THR A 230 11.55 6.50 -7.58
N ALA A 231 11.99 7.10 -6.47
CA ALA A 231 11.33 6.95 -5.17
C ALA A 231 10.01 7.72 -5.15
N SER A 232 8.93 7.11 -4.65
CA SER A 232 7.62 7.74 -4.43
C SER A 232 7.40 8.17 -2.97
N ALA A 233 8.31 7.80 -2.08
CA ALA A 233 8.27 8.16 -0.66
C ALA A 233 9.69 8.17 -0.05
N PRO A 234 9.94 8.94 1.03
CA PRO A 234 11.22 8.98 1.70
C PRO A 234 11.69 7.61 2.21
N GLY A 235 12.99 7.31 2.01
CA GLY A 235 13.62 6.11 2.56
C GLY A 235 13.32 4.81 1.81
N GLN A 236 12.74 4.87 0.59
CA GLN A 236 12.61 3.69 -0.26
C GLN A 236 13.99 3.21 -0.72
N VAL A 237 14.19 1.90 -0.63
CA VAL A 237 15.43 1.20 -1.01
C VAL A 237 15.26 0.65 -2.44
N PRO A 238 16.31 0.58 -3.27
CA PRO A 238 16.25 -0.02 -4.60
C PRO A 238 15.73 -1.46 -4.58
N LEU A 239 14.96 -1.85 -5.62
CA LEU A 239 14.28 -3.15 -5.68
C LEU A 239 15.25 -4.34 -5.55
N ASP A 240 16.36 -4.29 -6.25
CA ASP A 240 17.40 -5.34 -6.23
C ASP A 240 18.05 -5.49 -4.84
N VAL A 241 18.23 -4.38 -4.14
CA VAL A 241 18.73 -4.37 -2.75
C VAL A 241 17.69 -4.95 -1.79
N VAL A 242 16.40 -4.56 -1.94
CA VAL A 242 15.30 -5.12 -1.14
C VAL A 242 15.25 -6.64 -1.31
N ASP A 243 15.24 -7.14 -2.55
CA ASP A 243 15.20 -8.56 -2.84
C ASP A 243 16.39 -9.30 -2.20
N THR A 244 17.61 -8.79 -2.39
CA THR A 244 18.83 -9.39 -1.83
C THR A 244 18.77 -9.50 -0.30
N VAL A 245 18.32 -8.42 0.37
CA VAL A 245 18.25 -8.39 1.84
C VAL A 245 17.14 -9.30 2.36
N LEU A 246 15.94 -9.24 1.77
CA LEU A 246 14.82 -10.09 2.19
C LEU A 246 15.14 -11.58 2.01
N ASP A 247 15.82 -11.96 0.92
CA ASP A 247 16.25 -13.34 0.72
C ASP A 247 17.36 -13.78 1.71
N SER A 248 18.20 -12.84 2.13
CA SER A 248 19.26 -13.10 3.14
C SER A 248 18.73 -13.19 4.58
N LEU A 249 17.60 -12.54 4.86
CA LEU A 249 16.98 -12.50 6.20
C LEU A 249 15.82 -13.50 6.35
N ARG A 250 15.64 -14.43 5.41
CA ARG A 250 14.56 -15.43 5.48
C ARG A 250 14.61 -16.20 6.79
N LEU A 251 13.45 -16.28 7.43
CA LEU A 251 13.23 -17.21 8.53
C LEU A 251 13.01 -18.61 7.93
N SER A 252 13.80 -19.57 8.39
CA SER A 252 13.77 -20.98 7.94
C SER A 252 12.51 -21.71 8.39
#